data_57e8aab633c00135af503a1ca190c3d9
#
_entry.id   57e8aab633c00135af503a1ca190c3d9
#
_cell.length_a   1.000
_cell.length_b   1.000
_cell.length_c   1.000
_cell.angle_alpha   90.00
_cell.angle_beta   90.00
_cell.angle_gamma   90.00
#
_symmetry.space_group_name_H-M   'P 1'
#
loop_
_entity.id
_entity.type
_entity.pdbx_description
1 polymer ?
#
loop_
_entity_poly.entity_id
_entity_poly.type
_entity_poly.pdbx_seq_one_letter_code
_entity_poly.pdbx_strand_id
1 'polypeptide(L)'
;MGCVLLYWSVFGKNKKGIQKKDCLPIGGRKMQGKTYKRQNISNIFVHLGAMLMTCALLAMTAVRPVYAMGPGEGAVRSGDELRGVWISYLDWETLSSDQAGFQKAVDAMMERCVQLKMNAVFVHVRADSDAMYPSSYFPWSRFVTGTQGQNPGYDPLAYFVQSAHNHGLQFHAWINPFRVTGYHNTWDQVSDQNIVKKWLSDADTTNDRWVLKQNGAYYLNPSVPQVRELIVNGVREVVQNYDVDGIHFDDYFYPEVNDKDSKRWFDKPEYEASGSSLAIADWRRENVNQLIRSVYQTVKSVKPAVQFGISPAGNLEHLRSNEQYFTDIDTWMSQSGYVDYIMPQLYWGFEQKLKNGSLAPYAYTENLNSWIALKKKGNVRLYLGLAMYRTGTDSKDNNTVSEWLRSDDIIARQVQAGRTSGQVAGYCFYSYASFQESTSQKEVQNLMKILQ
;
A
#
# COMPACT_ATOMS: atom_id res chain seq x y z
N MET A 1 -2.83 6.74 -19.29
CA MET A 1 -1.83 7.84 -19.18
C MET A 1 -2.44 9.10 -18.55
N GLY A 2 -3.16 9.01 -17.46
CA GLY A 2 -3.94 10.16 -16.98
C GLY A 2 -3.89 10.49 -15.50
N CYS A 3 -3.47 9.63 -14.62
CA CYS A 3 -3.56 9.90 -13.17
C CYS A 3 -2.24 10.09 -12.42
N VAL A 4 -1.09 9.86 -13.03
CA VAL A 4 0.20 9.88 -12.32
C VAL A 4 1.10 11.07 -12.67
N LEU A 5 0.78 11.87 -13.70
CA LEU A 5 1.65 12.94 -14.19
C LEU A 5 1.46 14.32 -13.52
N LEU A 6 0.54 14.49 -12.59
CA LEU A 6 0.19 15.82 -12.05
C LEU A 6 0.89 16.23 -10.73
N TYR A 7 1.70 15.38 -10.14
CA TYR A 7 2.39 15.73 -8.87
C TYR A 7 3.76 16.44 -9.05
N TRP A 8 4.21 16.72 -10.29
CA TRP A 8 5.59 17.17 -10.55
C TRP A 8 5.80 18.68 -10.77
N SER A 9 4.82 19.54 -10.56
CA SER A 9 4.98 20.98 -10.87
C SER A 9 5.29 21.91 -9.68
N VAL A 10 5.41 21.43 -8.44
CA VAL A 10 5.57 22.35 -7.28
C VAL A 10 7.00 22.44 -6.73
N PHE A 11 7.91 21.51 -7.00
CA PHE A 11 9.28 21.58 -6.48
C PHE A 11 10.36 21.44 -7.56
N GLY A 12 10.50 22.43 -8.39
CA GLY A 12 11.55 22.46 -9.43
C GLY A 12 12.15 23.82 -9.68
N LYS A 13 12.95 24.36 -8.77
CA LYS A 13 13.97 25.37 -9.08
C LYS A 13 15.04 25.42 -8.01
N ASN A 14 16.16 24.72 -8.24
CA ASN A 14 17.51 25.25 -8.01
C ASN A 14 18.56 24.22 -8.45
N LYS A 15 19.09 24.42 -9.65
CA LYS A 15 20.36 23.82 -10.07
C LYS A 15 21.40 24.92 -10.13
N LYS A 16 22.43 24.85 -9.31
CA LYS A 16 23.74 25.44 -9.61
C LYS A 16 24.80 24.34 -9.49
N GLY A 17 25.63 24.28 -10.53
CA GLY A 17 26.55 23.22 -10.82
C GLY A 17 27.77 23.13 -9.87
N ILE A 18 28.34 21.95 -9.81
CA ILE A 18 29.70 21.71 -9.32
C ILE A 18 30.44 20.89 -10.37
N GLN A 19 31.60 21.40 -10.76
CA GLN A 19 32.51 20.86 -11.76
C GLN A 19 33.27 19.64 -11.26
N LYS A 20 33.60 18.74 -12.19
CA LYS A 20 34.54 17.61 -12.04
C LYS A 20 35.94 18.10 -11.70
N LYS A 21 36.63 17.42 -10.81
CA LYS A 21 38.11 17.37 -10.74
C LYS A 21 38.57 15.95 -10.40
N ASP A 22 39.33 15.47 -11.29
CA ASP A 22 40.44 14.52 -11.40
C ASP A 22 40.76 13.55 -10.26
N CYS A 23 40.81 12.27 -10.64
CA CYS A 23 41.44 11.16 -9.91
C CYS A 23 42.90 10.97 -10.36
N LEU A 24 43.79 10.68 -9.42
CA LEU A 24 45.10 10.06 -9.66
C LEU A 24 45.23 8.82 -8.75
N PRO A 25 45.98 7.78 -9.19
CA PRO A 25 46.02 6.48 -8.53
C PRO A 25 47.23 6.30 -7.63
N ILE A 26 47.12 5.55 -6.53
CA ILE A 26 48.22 5.11 -5.70
C ILE A 26 48.12 3.60 -5.41
N GLY A 27 48.99 2.84 -5.96
CA GLY A 27 50.09 2.09 -5.45
C GLY A 27 49.75 0.88 -4.54
N GLY A 28 50.00 -0.34 -5.08
CA GLY A 28 49.87 -1.59 -4.35
C GLY A 28 50.95 -1.87 -3.33
N ARG A 29 50.59 -2.64 -2.29
CA ARG A 29 51.52 -3.38 -1.45
C ARG A 29 51.06 -4.82 -1.22
N LYS A 30 51.98 -5.75 -1.58
CA LYS A 30 51.91 -7.18 -1.23
C LYS A 30 52.11 -7.36 0.27
N MET A 31 51.36 -8.23 0.90
CA MET A 31 51.75 -8.79 2.21
C MET A 31 51.84 -10.30 2.16
N GLN A 32 52.94 -10.77 2.76
CA GLN A 32 53.42 -12.13 2.82
C GLN A 32 52.62 -13.00 3.80
N GLY A 33 52.53 -14.27 3.48
CA GLY A 33 51.92 -15.29 4.32
C GLY A 33 52.71 -15.64 5.58
N LYS A 34 51.99 -15.98 6.63
CA LYS A 34 52.52 -16.74 7.79
C LYS A 34 51.64 -17.96 8.03
N THR A 35 52.25 -19.10 7.89
CA THR A 35 51.78 -20.43 8.27
C THR A 35 51.68 -20.58 9.78
N TYR A 36 50.55 -21.05 10.30
CA TYR A 36 50.42 -21.53 11.68
C TYR A 36 50.15 -23.02 11.72
N LYS A 37 50.90 -23.71 12.58
CA LYS A 37 50.89 -25.17 12.84
C LYS A 37 49.61 -25.56 13.61
N ARG A 38 49.07 -26.72 13.23
CA ARG A 38 48.03 -27.44 13.97
C ARG A 38 48.57 -27.91 15.32
N GLN A 39 47.85 -27.64 16.41
CA GLN A 39 47.95 -28.37 17.68
C GLN A 39 46.61 -29.02 18.01
N ASN A 40 46.71 -30.24 18.52
CA ASN A 40 45.63 -31.16 18.84
C ASN A 40 44.68 -30.62 19.93
N ILE A 41 43.41 -30.69 19.67
CA ILE A 41 42.31 -30.42 20.65
C ILE A 41 41.56 -31.73 20.83
N SER A 42 41.93 -32.45 21.87
CA SER A 42 41.12 -33.56 22.42
C SER A 42 41.15 -33.43 23.94
N ASN A 43 40.36 -32.56 24.53
CA ASN A 43 39.98 -32.58 25.98
C ASN A 43 39.10 -31.35 26.41
N ILE A 44 38.24 -30.84 25.57
CA ILE A 44 37.35 -29.71 25.97
C ILE A 44 35.85 -30.08 25.88
N PHE A 45 35.50 -31.33 25.68
CA PHE A 45 34.09 -31.72 25.46
C PHE A 45 33.28 -32.11 26.72
N VAL A 46 33.87 -32.08 27.91
CA VAL A 46 33.13 -32.51 29.13
C VAL A 46 32.59 -31.35 29.98
N HIS A 47 33.07 -30.13 29.79
CA HIS A 47 32.61 -28.97 30.60
C HIS A 47 31.68 -27.99 29.89
N LEU A 48 31.39 -28.15 28.61
CA LEU A 48 30.41 -27.32 27.88
C LEU A 48 28.99 -27.86 27.95
N GLY A 49 28.75 -29.11 28.32
CA GLY A 49 27.45 -29.70 28.43
C GLY A 49 26.62 -29.21 29.62
N ALA A 50 27.24 -28.81 30.71
CA ALA A 50 26.56 -28.35 31.92
C ALA A 50 26.19 -26.86 31.89
N MET A 51 26.88 -26.05 31.09
CA MET A 51 26.62 -24.59 30.98
C MET A 51 25.55 -24.24 29.96
N LEU A 52 25.28 -25.11 29.00
CA LEU A 52 24.19 -24.94 28.02
C LEU A 52 22.81 -25.33 28.54
N MET A 53 22.72 -26.18 29.57
CA MET A 53 21.43 -26.52 30.19
C MET A 53 20.95 -25.45 31.18
N THR A 54 21.82 -24.65 31.77
CA THR A 54 21.42 -23.55 32.67
C THR A 54 21.03 -22.29 31.92
N CYS A 55 21.53 -22.07 30.72
CA CYS A 55 21.09 -20.94 29.87
C CYS A 55 19.74 -21.20 29.17
N ALA A 56 19.39 -22.47 28.93
CA ALA A 56 18.09 -22.80 28.30
C ALA A 56 16.90 -22.71 29.29
N LEU A 57 17.13 -22.76 30.61
CA LEU A 57 16.08 -22.62 31.63
C LEU A 57 15.86 -21.15 32.07
N LEU A 58 16.75 -20.23 31.75
CA LEU A 58 16.58 -18.78 32.01
C LEU A 58 16.02 -17.99 30.82
N ALA A 59 15.90 -18.61 29.64
CA ALA A 59 15.29 -17.98 28.45
C ALA A 59 13.77 -18.19 28.35
N MET A 60 13.14 -18.92 29.29
CA MET A 60 11.71 -19.22 29.24
C MET A 60 10.83 -18.35 30.17
N THR A 61 11.33 -17.27 30.74
CA THR A 61 10.50 -16.38 31.60
C THR A 61 10.48 -14.92 31.20
N ALA A 62 10.85 -14.57 29.98
CA ALA A 62 10.47 -13.29 29.41
C ALA A 62 9.10 -13.46 28.71
N VAL A 63 8.06 -13.83 29.46
CA VAL A 63 6.67 -13.60 29.05
C VAL A 63 6.52 -12.07 29.02
N ARG A 64 6.65 -11.49 27.83
CA ARG A 64 6.13 -10.13 27.60
C ARG A 64 4.65 -10.16 27.99
N PRO A 65 4.14 -9.23 28.77
CA PRO A 65 2.71 -9.12 28.96
C PRO A 65 2.10 -8.89 27.59
N VAL A 66 1.43 -9.90 27.04
CA VAL A 66 0.42 -9.70 26.03
C VAL A 66 -0.65 -8.89 26.74
N TYR A 67 -0.69 -7.60 26.49
CA TYR A 67 -1.85 -6.81 26.81
C TYR A 67 -2.98 -7.38 25.95
N ALA A 68 -3.72 -8.32 26.49
CA ALA A 68 -5.05 -8.64 26.02
C ALA A 68 -5.91 -7.41 26.35
N MET A 69 -5.85 -6.40 25.50
CA MET A 69 -6.90 -5.38 25.46
C MET A 69 -8.14 -6.11 24.95
N GLY A 70 -9.20 -6.09 25.76
CA GLY A 70 -10.52 -6.53 25.32
C GLY A 70 -10.90 -5.76 24.05
N PRO A 71 -11.88 -6.26 23.27
CA PRO A 71 -12.30 -5.58 22.04
C PRO A 71 -12.64 -4.14 22.41
N GLY A 72 -11.85 -3.18 21.84
CA GLY A 72 -12.06 -1.77 22.07
C GLY A 72 -13.52 -1.43 21.70
N GLU A 73 -14.18 -0.66 22.54
CA GLU A 73 -15.55 -0.15 22.30
C GLU A 73 -15.66 0.77 21.07
N GLY A 74 -14.59 0.89 20.25
CA GLY A 74 -14.50 1.71 19.06
C GLY A 74 -14.82 1.03 17.72
N ALA A 75 -15.18 -0.26 17.69
CA ALA A 75 -15.56 -0.90 16.44
C ALA A 75 -16.82 -0.25 15.85
N VAL A 76 -16.71 0.35 14.66
CA VAL A 76 -17.87 0.88 13.91
C VAL A 76 -18.90 -0.23 13.79
N ARG A 77 -20.08 -0.03 14.41
CA ARG A 77 -21.15 -1.02 14.37
C ARG A 77 -21.61 -1.23 12.93
N SER A 78 -22.01 -2.45 12.59
CA SER A 78 -22.60 -2.78 11.28
C SER A 78 -23.85 -1.90 11.06
N GLY A 79 -23.69 -0.83 10.25
CA GLY A 79 -24.73 0.17 10.00
C GLY A 79 -24.23 1.61 10.01
N ASP A 80 -23.09 1.91 10.64
CA ASP A 80 -22.54 3.26 10.65
C ASP A 80 -21.78 3.58 9.35
N GLU A 81 -21.93 4.82 8.87
CA GLU A 81 -21.22 5.32 7.71
C GLU A 81 -19.70 5.35 8.00
N LEU A 82 -18.88 4.66 7.18
CA LEU A 82 -17.44 4.78 7.24
C LEU A 82 -17.01 6.19 6.80
N ARG A 83 -16.20 6.84 7.61
CA ARG A 83 -15.52 8.10 7.30
C ARG A 83 -14.03 7.90 7.52
N GLY A 84 -13.36 7.46 6.46
CA GLY A 84 -11.95 7.13 6.47
C GLY A 84 -11.06 8.22 5.89
N VAL A 85 -9.78 8.17 6.23
CA VAL A 85 -8.75 8.97 5.59
C VAL A 85 -7.54 8.09 5.30
N TRP A 86 -6.96 8.24 4.11
CA TRP A 86 -5.70 7.61 3.78
C TRP A 86 -4.51 8.40 4.35
N ILE A 87 -3.65 7.70 5.07
CA ILE A 87 -2.35 8.16 5.55
C ILE A 87 -1.31 7.40 4.74
N SER A 88 -0.70 8.08 3.77
CA SER A 88 0.18 7.48 2.79
C SER A 88 1.63 7.41 3.29
N TYR A 89 2.49 6.72 2.57
CA TYR A 89 3.93 6.73 2.84
C TYR A 89 4.55 8.15 2.79
N LEU A 90 3.93 9.09 2.06
CA LEU A 90 4.37 10.50 2.05
C LEU A 90 4.10 11.20 3.38
N ASP A 91 3.02 10.83 4.06
CA ASP A 91 2.73 11.34 5.40
C ASP A 91 3.76 10.80 6.42
N TRP A 92 4.23 9.55 6.24
CA TRP A 92 5.30 8.98 7.07
C TRP A 92 6.63 9.74 6.97
N GLU A 93 6.98 10.27 5.80
CA GLU A 93 8.19 11.09 5.62
C GLU A 93 8.20 12.36 6.48
N THR A 94 7.06 12.79 6.97
CA THR A 94 6.91 13.95 7.86
C THR A 94 7.02 13.61 9.34
N LEU A 95 6.99 12.31 9.68
CA LEU A 95 7.09 11.85 11.07
C LEU A 95 8.56 11.79 11.52
N SER A 96 8.77 11.99 12.83
CA SER A 96 10.10 11.88 13.41
C SER A 96 10.62 10.43 13.34
N SER A 97 11.92 10.28 13.15
CA SER A 97 12.58 8.97 13.21
C SER A 97 12.89 8.51 14.65
N ASP A 98 12.88 9.43 15.63
CA ASP A 98 12.99 9.04 17.04
C ASP A 98 11.63 8.66 17.61
N GLN A 99 11.64 7.70 18.54
CA GLN A 99 10.41 7.11 19.07
C GLN A 99 9.47 8.14 19.73
N ALA A 100 10.00 9.03 20.53
CA ALA A 100 9.18 9.97 21.29
C ALA A 100 8.52 11.03 20.37
N GLY A 101 9.28 11.55 19.41
CA GLY A 101 8.80 12.46 18.39
C GLY A 101 7.77 11.79 17.49
N PHE A 102 8.02 10.55 17.09
CA PHE A 102 7.08 9.73 16.30
C PHE A 102 5.75 9.57 17.04
N GLN A 103 5.78 9.12 18.29
CA GLN A 103 4.58 8.91 19.11
C GLN A 103 3.75 10.18 19.23
N LYS A 104 4.41 11.30 19.58
CA LYS A 104 3.73 12.60 19.67
C LYS A 104 3.08 13.03 18.35
N ALA A 105 3.76 12.80 17.23
CA ALA A 105 3.23 13.16 15.91
C ALA A 105 2.04 12.29 15.51
N VAL A 106 2.11 10.98 15.78
CA VAL A 106 1.00 10.03 15.52
C VAL A 106 -0.22 10.39 16.38
N ASP A 107 -0.05 10.69 17.68
CA ASP A 107 -1.18 11.08 18.53
C ASP A 107 -1.85 12.37 18.02
N ALA A 108 -1.07 13.37 17.64
CA ALA A 108 -1.61 14.59 17.05
C ALA A 108 -2.34 14.34 15.72
N MET A 109 -1.86 13.38 14.92
CA MET A 109 -2.50 12.96 13.68
C MET A 109 -3.85 12.27 13.94
N MET A 110 -3.91 11.36 14.92
CA MET A 110 -5.16 10.69 15.30
C MET A 110 -6.17 11.68 15.90
N GLU A 111 -5.73 12.55 16.79
CA GLU A 111 -6.57 13.63 17.33
C GLU A 111 -7.15 14.49 16.19
N ARG A 112 -6.32 14.86 15.21
CA ARG A 112 -6.79 15.62 14.04
C ARG A 112 -7.81 14.85 13.22
N CYS A 113 -7.65 13.55 13.02
CA CYS A 113 -8.63 12.72 12.34
C CYS A 113 -9.99 12.73 13.06
N VAL A 114 -10.00 12.64 14.39
CA VAL A 114 -11.23 12.76 15.19
C VAL A 114 -11.88 14.13 15.04
N GLN A 115 -11.09 15.21 15.10
CA GLN A 115 -11.59 16.58 14.86
C GLN A 115 -12.24 16.71 13.48
N LEU A 116 -11.70 16.01 12.47
CA LEU A 116 -12.26 15.92 11.11
C LEU A 116 -13.43 14.94 10.98
N LYS A 117 -13.96 14.41 12.11
CA LYS A 117 -15.09 13.47 12.15
C LYS A 117 -14.82 12.14 11.44
N MET A 118 -13.56 11.76 11.28
CA MET A 118 -13.19 10.43 10.80
C MET A 118 -13.45 9.38 11.90
N ASN A 119 -13.74 8.16 11.48
CA ASN A 119 -13.89 6.99 12.35
C ASN A 119 -13.00 5.82 11.91
N ALA A 120 -12.20 6.00 10.85
CA ALA A 120 -11.23 5.03 10.38
C ALA A 120 -10.00 5.72 9.76
N VAL A 121 -8.84 5.09 9.89
CA VAL A 121 -7.61 5.46 9.18
C VAL A 121 -7.12 4.29 8.34
N PHE A 122 -6.69 4.57 7.12
CA PHE A 122 -6.11 3.62 6.17
C PHE A 122 -4.63 3.97 6.01
N VAL A 123 -3.77 3.29 6.77
CA VAL A 123 -2.37 3.67 6.92
C VAL A 123 -1.48 2.77 6.10
N HIS A 124 -0.67 3.34 5.23
CA HIS A 124 0.35 2.59 4.50
C HIS A 124 1.32 1.93 5.48
N VAL A 125 1.41 0.61 5.44
CA VAL A 125 2.33 -0.18 6.27
C VAL A 125 3.33 -0.96 5.42
N ARG A 126 3.05 -1.10 4.11
CA ARG A 126 3.95 -1.69 3.12
C ARG A 126 3.74 -1.02 1.76
N ALA A 127 4.68 -0.15 1.38
CA ALA A 127 4.57 0.66 0.17
C ALA A 127 5.40 0.13 -1.00
N ASP A 128 6.62 -0.36 -0.76
CA ASP A 128 7.63 -0.67 -1.78
C ASP A 128 8.32 -2.03 -1.55
N SER A 129 7.59 -3.11 -1.31
CA SER A 129 8.17 -4.42 -0.94
C SER A 129 9.10 -4.32 0.29
N ASP A 130 8.73 -3.48 1.22
CA ASP A 130 9.37 -3.21 2.50
C ASP A 130 8.28 -3.14 3.60
N ALA A 131 8.64 -2.94 4.86
CA ALA A 131 7.68 -2.92 5.96
C ALA A 131 7.95 -1.76 6.93
N MET A 132 6.89 -1.10 7.37
CA MET A 132 6.93 -0.09 8.42
C MET A 132 6.72 -0.71 9.82
N TYR A 133 7.14 -1.98 9.96
CA TYR A 133 7.02 -2.80 11.17
C TYR A 133 8.11 -3.90 11.14
N PRO A 134 8.42 -4.54 12.28
CA PRO A 134 9.30 -5.71 12.30
C PRO A 134 8.69 -6.84 11.46
N SER A 135 9.31 -7.18 10.34
CA SER A 135 8.84 -8.22 9.43
C SER A 135 9.89 -9.32 9.25
N SER A 136 9.41 -10.57 9.15
CA SER A 136 10.24 -11.73 8.79
C SER A 136 10.44 -11.87 7.28
N TYR A 137 9.66 -11.13 6.49
CA TYR A 137 9.62 -11.26 5.03
C TYR A 137 10.20 -10.04 4.30
N PHE A 138 10.10 -8.85 4.90
CA PHE A 138 10.41 -7.58 4.26
C PHE A 138 11.40 -6.77 5.09
N PRO A 139 12.36 -6.06 4.46
CA PRO A 139 13.23 -5.14 5.19
C PRO A 139 12.44 -3.95 5.73
N TRP A 140 13.00 -3.26 6.71
CA TRP A 140 12.47 -1.99 7.18
C TRP A 140 12.30 -0.98 6.04
N SER A 141 11.18 -0.29 6.03
CA SER A 141 10.93 0.75 5.02
C SER A 141 11.80 1.98 5.25
N ARG A 142 12.26 2.58 4.15
CA ARG A 142 12.96 3.87 4.18
C ARG A 142 12.09 5.00 4.72
N PHE A 143 10.77 4.89 4.64
CA PHE A 143 9.84 5.90 5.14
C PHE A 143 9.81 6.01 6.66
N VAL A 144 10.40 5.05 7.38
CA VAL A 144 10.55 5.09 8.84
C VAL A 144 11.85 5.77 9.29
N THR A 145 12.97 5.51 8.57
CA THR A 145 14.31 5.94 9.00
C THR A 145 15.08 6.74 7.95
N GLY A 146 14.51 6.91 6.75
CA GLY A 146 15.22 7.48 5.60
C GLY A 146 16.01 6.46 4.78
N THR A 147 16.27 5.25 5.32
CA THR A 147 17.07 4.21 4.65
C THR A 147 16.40 2.85 4.76
N GLN A 148 16.14 2.18 3.62
CA GLN A 148 15.55 0.84 3.62
C GLN A 148 16.49 -0.18 4.30
N GLY A 149 15.94 -1.00 5.18
CA GLY A 149 16.68 -2.01 5.95
C GLY A 149 17.21 -1.52 7.29
N GLN A 150 17.15 -0.22 7.58
CA GLN A 150 17.55 0.34 8.86
C GLN A 150 16.44 0.17 9.91
N ASN A 151 16.75 -0.55 10.99
CA ASN A 151 15.83 -0.73 12.12
C ASN A 151 15.74 0.56 12.94
N PRO A 152 14.53 1.11 13.20
CA PRO A 152 14.34 2.30 14.03
C PRO A 152 14.56 2.04 15.54
N GLY A 153 14.62 0.78 15.97
CA GLY A 153 14.78 0.40 17.38
C GLY A 153 13.46 0.32 18.18
N TYR A 154 12.33 0.55 17.52
CA TYR A 154 10.98 0.42 18.10
C TYR A 154 10.01 -0.12 17.04
N ASP A 155 8.76 -0.41 17.43
CA ASP A 155 7.71 -0.87 16.52
C ASP A 155 6.70 0.27 16.25
N PRO A 156 6.84 0.99 15.10
CA PRO A 156 5.97 2.10 14.79
C PRO A 156 4.53 1.66 14.46
N LEU A 157 4.32 0.48 13.86
CA LEU A 157 2.97 0.00 13.55
C LEU A 157 2.20 -0.34 14.82
N ALA A 158 2.84 -0.99 15.80
CA ALA A 158 2.19 -1.28 17.09
C ALA A 158 1.69 0.01 17.75
N TYR A 159 2.51 1.06 17.74
CA TYR A 159 2.09 2.35 18.30
C TYR A 159 0.96 3.00 17.49
N PHE A 160 1.03 2.95 16.17
CA PHE A 160 0.01 3.54 15.30
C PHE A 160 -1.37 2.91 15.51
N VAL A 161 -1.42 1.57 15.59
CA VAL A 161 -2.66 0.83 15.88
C VAL A 161 -3.20 1.22 17.28
N GLN A 162 -2.32 1.22 18.29
CA GLN A 162 -2.71 1.61 19.65
C GLN A 162 -3.26 3.05 19.70
N SER A 163 -2.57 4.01 19.08
CA SER A 163 -3.01 5.41 19.06
C SER A 163 -4.35 5.58 18.34
N ALA A 164 -4.55 4.91 17.20
CA ALA A 164 -5.83 4.93 16.50
C ALA A 164 -6.97 4.44 17.39
N HIS A 165 -6.81 3.30 18.06
CA HIS A 165 -7.82 2.73 18.96
C HIS A 165 -8.06 3.60 20.20
N ASN A 166 -7.02 4.19 20.77
CA ASN A 166 -7.16 5.12 21.91
C ASN A 166 -7.99 6.37 21.53
N HIS A 167 -8.03 6.72 20.25
CA HIS A 167 -8.84 7.81 19.72
C HIS A 167 -10.20 7.34 19.13
N GLY A 168 -10.56 6.07 19.29
CA GLY A 168 -11.80 5.50 18.78
C GLY A 168 -11.86 5.34 17.26
N LEU A 169 -10.71 5.27 16.59
CA LEU A 169 -10.58 5.10 15.14
C LEU A 169 -10.28 3.64 14.80
N GLN A 170 -10.95 3.09 13.78
CA GLN A 170 -10.52 1.85 13.17
C GLN A 170 -9.17 2.04 12.45
N PHE A 171 -8.34 1.00 12.50
CA PHE A 171 -7.05 0.98 11.80
C PHE A 171 -7.05 -0.07 10.69
N HIS A 172 -6.98 0.38 9.44
CA HIS A 172 -6.81 -0.49 8.26
C HIS A 172 -5.37 -0.42 7.77
N ALA A 173 -4.68 -1.56 7.78
CA ALA A 173 -3.31 -1.67 7.27
C ALA A 173 -3.32 -1.67 5.74
N TRP A 174 -2.81 -0.59 5.14
CA TRP A 174 -2.74 -0.45 3.69
C TRP A 174 -1.43 -1.01 3.15
N ILE A 175 -1.56 -1.93 2.22
CA ILE A 175 -0.47 -2.66 1.58
C ILE A 175 -0.57 -2.50 0.06
N ASN A 176 0.52 -2.06 -0.58
CA ASN A 176 0.71 -2.25 -2.00
C ASN A 176 1.27 -3.66 -2.24
N PRO A 177 0.58 -4.54 -2.97
CA PRO A 177 1.00 -5.95 -3.04
C PRO A 177 2.26 -6.19 -3.87
N PHE A 178 2.48 -5.44 -4.98
CA PHE A 178 3.48 -5.82 -5.97
C PHE A 178 4.60 -4.80 -6.21
N ARG A 179 4.46 -3.57 -5.75
CA ARG A 179 5.45 -2.53 -6.04
C ARG A 179 6.74 -2.77 -5.28
N VAL A 180 7.88 -2.66 -5.97
CA VAL A 180 9.24 -2.72 -5.41
C VAL A 180 9.88 -1.36 -5.45
N THR A 181 9.80 -0.67 -6.59
CA THR A 181 10.21 0.72 -6.73
C THR A 181 9.10 1.53 -7.39
N GLY A 182 9.07 2.83 -7.11
CA GLY A 182 8.10 3.75 -7.68
C GLY A 182 8.76 5.03 -8.15
N TYR A 183 8.00 6.13 -8.15
CA TYR A 183 8.52 7.44 -8.53
C TYR A 183 9.42 8.08 -7.47
N HIS A 184 9.37 7.57 -6.24
CA HIS A 184 10.04 8.14 -5.06
C HIS A 184 11.31 7.41 -4.66
N ASN A 185 11.62 6.29 -5.31
CA ASN A 185 12.82 5.52 -5.04
C ASN A 185 13.40 4.94 -6.33
N THR A 186 14.70 4.72 -6.31
CA THR A 186 15.44 4.08 -7.40
C THR A 186 15.95 2.70 -6.95
N TRP A 187 16.36 1.89 -7.92
CA TRP A 187 16.94 0.57 -7.63
C TRP A 187 18.11 0.61 -6.65
N ASP A 188 18.93 1.65 -6.72
CA ASP A 188 20.11 1.81 -5.84
C ASP A 188 19.75 2.05 -4.37
N GLN A 189 18.52 2.50 -4.11
CA GLN A 189 17.98 2.72 -2.76
C GLN A 189 17.33 1.47 -2.17
N VAL A 190 17.13 0.43 -2.97
CA VAL A 190 16.63 -0.87 -2.48
C VAL A 190 17.73 -1.55 -1.69
N SER A 191 17.44 -1.95 -0.45
CA SER A 191 18.38 -2.60 0.45
C SER A 191 18.80 -3.99 -0.05
N ASP A 192 20.05 -4.41 0.19
CA ASP A 192 20.50 -5.78 -0.07
C ASP A 192 19.78 -6.83 0.83
N GLN A 193 19.10 -6.37 1.90
CA GLN A 193 18.23 -7.23 2.70
C GLN A 193 16.89 -7.54 1.98
N ASN A 194 16.50 -6.75 0.96
CA ASN A 194 15.27 -6.97 0.24
C ASN A 194 15.34 -8.28 -0.56
N ILE A 195 14.28 -9.09 -0.43
CA ILE A 195 14.19 -10.39 -1.09
C ILE A 195 14.37 -10.28 -2.62
N VAL A 196 13.92 -9.18 -3.21
CA VAL A 196 14.03 -8.91 -4.65
C VAL A 196 15.49 -8.78 -5.09
N LYS A 197 16.34 -8.08 -4.29
CA LYS A 197 17.77 -8.02 -4.58
C LYS A 197 18.46 -9.37 -4.39
N LYS A 198 18.03 -10.14 -3.38
CA LYS A 198 18.56 -11.49 -3.17
C LYS A 198 18.28 -12.39 -4.36
N TRP A 199 17.05 -12.40 -4.87
CA TRP A 199 16.68 -13.17 -6.06
C TRP A 199 17.50 -12.79 -7.31
N LEU A 200 17.72 -11.49 -7.55
CA LEU A 200 18.47 -11.03 -8.72
C LEU A 200 20.02 -11.14 -8.57
N SER A 201 20.54 -11.52 -7.40
CA SER A 201 21.98 -11.61 -7.13
C SER A 201 22.46 -12.99 -6.70
N ASP A 202 21.55 -13.93 -6.45
CA ASP A 202 21.92 -15.32 -6.12
C ASP A 202 22.31 -16.13 -7.39
N ALA A 203 22.64 -17.40 -7.23
CA ALA A 203 23.01 -18.28 -8.35
C ALA A 203 21.79 -18.93 -9.02
N ASP A 204 20.59 -18.75 -8.49
CA ASP A 204 19.35 -19.31 -9.02
C ASP A 204 18.70 -18.35 -10.01
N THR A 205 18.98 -18.51 -11.29
CA THR A 205 18.40 -17.67 -12.35
C THR A 205 16.91 -17.94 -12.60
N THR A 206 16.30 -18.94 -11.95
CA THR A 206 14.87 -19.23 -12.11
C THR A 206 14.02 -18.19 -11.38
N ASN A 207 14.51 -17.64 -10.28
CA ASN A 207 13.82 -16.62 -9.49
C ASN A 207 14.03 -15.18 -9.99
N ASP A 208 14.95 -14.93 -10.92
CA ASP A 208 15.12 -13.62 -11.57
C ASP A 208 13.80 -13.14 -12.19
N ARG A 209 12.99 -14.06 -12.72
CA ARG A 209 11.70 -13.77 -13.36
C ARG A 209 10.57 -13.44 -12.38
N TRP A 210 10.82 -13.59 -11.08
CA TRP A 210 9.87 -13.19 -10.04
C TRP A 210 9.84 -11.66 -9.86
N VAL A 211 10.81 -10.98 -10.49
CA VAL A 211 10.95 -9.53 -10.50
C VAL A 211 10.79 -9.00 -11.92
N LEU A 212 9.91 -8.04 -12.09
CA LEU A 212 9.65 -7.38 -13.36
C LEU A 212 10.27 -5.99 -13.38
N LYS A 213 10.82 -5.60 -14.53
CA LYS A 213 11.18 -4.20 -14.79
C LYS A 213 10.31 -3.65 -15.90
N GLN A 214 9.46 -2.69 -15.56
CA GLN A 214 8.53 -2.07 -16.50
C GLN A 214 8.54 -0.54 -16.34
N ASN A 215 8.70 0.19 -17.44
CA ASN A 215 8.72 1.65 -17.44
C ASN A 215 9.70 2.30 -16.44
N GLY A 216 10.85 1.63 -16.20
CA GLY A 216 11.89 2.09 -15.27
C GLY A 216 11.66 1.73 -13.79
N ALA A 217 10.50 1.20 -13.43
CA ALA A 217 10.18 0.71 -12.10
C ALA A 217 10.30 -0.82 -12.01
N TYR A 218 10.42 -1.32 -10.77
CA TYR A 218 10.47 -2.75 -10.47
C TYR A 218 9.22 -3.19 -9.72
N TYR A 219 8.74 -4.38 -10.06
CA TYR A 219 7.54 -5.00 -9.51
C TYR A 219 7.79 -6.47 -9.20
N LEU A 220 7.09 -6.99 -8.21
CA LEU A 220 6.92 -8.43 -8.03
C LEU A 220 6.02 -8.98 -9.14
N ASN A 221 6.37 -10.14 -9.72
CA ASN A 221 5.61 -10.73 -10.84
C ASN A 221 4.32 -11.41 -10.35
N PRO A 222 3.12 -10.87 -10.67
CA PRO A 222 1.86 -11.42 -10.18
C PRO A 222 1.57 -12.85 -10.70
N SER A 223 2.17 -13.25 -11.82
CA SER A 223 1.98 -14.57 -12.40
C SER A 223 2.65 -15.69 -11.61
N VAL A 224 3.63 -15.37 -10.77
CA VAL A 224 4.46 -16.33 -10.02
C VAL A 224 3.77 -16.74 -8.71
N PRO A 225 3.50 -18.06 -8.50
CA PRO A 225 2.86 -18.54 -7.29
C PRO A 225 3.62 -18.18 -5.99
N GLN A 226 4.95 -18.29 -5.99
CA GLN A 226 5.82 -17.99 -4.85
C GLN A 226 5.76 -16.51 -4.46
N VAL A 227 5.62 -15.61 -5.44
CA VAL A 227 5.40 -14.19 -5.20
C VAL A 227 4.05 -13.95 -4.53
N ARG A 228 2.99 -14.61 -5.01
CA ARG A 228 1.66 -14.51 -4.35
C ARG A 228 1.69 -15.05 -2.92
N GLU A 229 2.42 -16.16 -2.69
CA GLU A 229 2.62 -16.72 -1.35
C GLU A 229 3.37 -15.76 -0.43
N LEU A 230 4.43 -15.11 -0.89
CA LEU A 230 5.16 -14.08 -0.14
C LEU A 230 4.22 -12.96 0.33
N ILE A 231 3.35 -12.50 -0.57
CA ILE A 231 2.38 -11.43 -0.26
C ILE A 231 1.37 -11.92 0.81
N VAL A 232 0.83 -13.13 0.64
CA VAL A 232 -0.11 -13.75 1.60
C VAL A 232 0.53 -13.92 2.97
N ASN A 233 1.79 -14.35 3.02
CA ASN A 233 2.53 -14.52 4.27
C ASN A 233 2.77 -13.17 4.97
N GLY A 234 3.11 -12.11 4.23
CA GLY A 234 3.22 -10.77 4.78
C GLY A 234 1.89 -10.22 5.32
N VAL A 235 0.76 -10.52 4.66
CA VAL A 235 -0.57 -10.17 5.19
C VAL A 235 -0.86 -10.97 6.47
N ARG A 236 -0.59 -12.28 6.48
CA ARG A 236 -0.75 -13.13 7.67
C ARG A 236 0.04 -12.58 8.85
N GLU A 237 1.29 -12.18 8.62
CA GLU A 237 2.16 -11.60 9.65
C GLU A 237 1.52 -10.36 10.30
N VAL A 238 0.96 -9.44 9.50
CA VAL A 238 0.28 -8.25 10.03
C VAL A 238 -0.95 -8.65 10.86
N VAL A 239 -1.82 -9.51 10.33
CA VAL A 239 -3.07 -9.89 11.03
C VAL A 239 -2.79 -10.68 12.32
N GLN A 240 -1.73 -11.51 12.34
CA GLN A 240 -1.34 -12.27 13.54
C GLN A 240 -0.78 -11.38 14.64
N ASN A 241 0.06 -10.40 14.27
CA ASN A 241 0.89 -9.67 15.22
C ASN A 241 0.25 -8.36 15.70
N TYR A 242 -0.72 -7.80 14.94
CA TYR A 242 -1.31 -6.49 15.22
C TYR A 242 -2.84 -6.59 15.31
N ASP A 243 -3.42 -5.74 16.13
CA ASP A 243 -4.88 -5.65 16.28
C ASP A 243 -5.48 -4.69 15.25
N VAL A 244 -5.26 -5.01 13.96
CA VAL A 244 -5.82 -4.23 12.87
C VAL A 244 -7.29 -4.58 12.65
N ASP A 245 -8.11 -3.59 12.29
CA ASP A 245 -9.52 -3.77 11.94
C ASP A 245 -9.70 -4.21 10.50
N GLY A 246 -8.70 -3.94 9.65
CA GLY A 246 -8.73 -4.33 8.25
C GLY A 246 -7.37 -4.41 7.58
N ILE A 247 -7.34 -5.17 6.49
CA ILE A 247 -6.29 -5.14 5.48
C ILE A 247 -6.86 -4.44 4.25
N HIS A 248 -6.09 -3.53 3.70
CA HIS A 248 -6.49 -2.72 2.56
C HIS A 248 -5.45 -2.81 1.45
N PHE A 249 -5.86 -3.18 0.22
CA PHE A 249 -5.03 -3.09 -0.97
C PHE A 249 -5.44 -1.87 -1.81
N ASP A 250 -4.49 -1.29 -2.52
CA ASP A 250 -4.74 -0.24 -3.50
C ASP A 250 -5.00 -0.80 -4.92
N ASP A 251 -4.74 -0.01 -5.96
CA ASP A 251 -5.00 -0.35 -7.37
C ASP A 251 -3.77 -0.91 -8.12
N TYR A 252 -2.63 -1.08 -7.45
CA TYR A 252 -1.40 -1.51 -8.11
C TYR A 252 -1.27 -3.04 -8.13
N PHE A 253 -1.96 -3.69 -9.09
CA PHE A 253 -1.85 -5.13 -9.35
C PHE A 253 -0.86 -5.41 -10.48
N TYR A 254 -1.34 -5.75 -11.68
CA TYR A 254 -0.46 -5.90 -12.82
C TYR A 254 0.04 -4.54 -13.32
N PRO A 255 1.33 -4.39 -13.62
CA PRO A 255 1.82 -3.22 -14.35
C PRO A 255 1.19 -3.15 -15.75
N GLU A 256 1.21 -1.98 -16.37
CA GLU A 256 0.69 -1.77 -17.70
C GLU A 256 1.36 -2.73 -18.72
N VAL A 257 0.55 -3.47 -19.44
CA VAL A 257 0.98 -4.35 -20.53
C VAL A 257 0.54 -3.73 -21.85
N ASN A 258 1.20 -2.65 -22.23
CA ASN A 258 0.84 -1.86 -23.40
C ASN A 258 1.43 -2.42 -24.70
N ASP A 259 1.64 -3.74 -24.78
CA ASP A 259 2.32 -4.33 -25.92
C ASP A 259 1.39 -5.29 -26.69
N LYS A 260 1.02 -4.87 -27.90
CA LYS A 260 0.28 -5.72 -28.85
C LYS A 260 1.15 -6.86 -29.39
N ASP A 261 2.48 -6.78 -29.24
CA ASP A 261 3.40 -7.82 -29.63
C ASP A 261 3.58 -8.83 -28.47
N SER A 262 2.97 -10.00 -28.61
CA SER A 262 3.08 -11.08 -27.62
C SER A 262 4.51 -11.55 -27.31
N LYS A 263 5.49 -11.22 -28.16
CA LYS A 263 6.91 -11.53 -27.90
C LYS A 263 7.49 -10.71 -26.76
N ARG A 264 6.86 -9.57 -26.45
CA ARG A 264 7.31 -8.64 -25.42
C ARG A 264 6.53 -8.75 -24.10
N TRP A 265 5.57 -9.66 -23.99
CA TRP A 265 4.87 -9.88 -22.74
C TRP A 265 5.84 -10.43 -21.70
N PHE A 266 5.98 -9.73 -20.62
CA PHE A 266 6.94 -10.09 -19.56
C PHE A 266 6.62 -11.43 -18.89
N ASP A 267 5.34 -11.81 -18.85
CA ASP A 267 4.82 -13.02 -18.20
C ASP A 267 4.51 -14.16 -19.21
N LYS A 268 4.94 -14.02 -20.47
CA LYS A 268 4.70 -15.03 -21.50
C LYS A 268 5.26 -16.41 -21.14
N PRO A 269 6.50 -16.55 -20.63
CA PRO A 269 7.02 -17.86 -20.27
C PRO A 269 6.24 -18.52 -19.13
N GLU A 270 5.74 -17.77 -18.15
CA GLU A 270 4.90 -18.29 -17.08
C GLU A 270 3.54 -18.74 -17.64
N TYR A 271 2.98 -17.99 -18.58
CA TYR A 271 1.74 -18.36 -19.25
C TYR A 271 1.92 -19.66 -20.04
N GLU A 272 2.97 -19.79 -20.85
CA GLU A 272 3.28 -20.99 -21.62
C GLU A 272 3.56 -22.20 -20.71
N ALA A 273 4.32 -22.01 -19.64
CA ALA A 273 4.63 -23.05 -18.66
C ALA A 273 3.40 -23.49 -17.85
N SER A 274 2.40 -22.63 -17.68
CA SER A 274 1.17 -22.97 -16.95
C SER A 274 0.30 -24.00 -17.69
N GLY A 275 0.46 -24.14 -18.99
CA GLY A 275 -0.43 -24.97 -19.83
C GLY A 275 -1.90 -24.53 -19.82
N SER A 276 -2.17 -23.27 -19.41
CA SER A 276 -3.53 -22.77 -19.29
C SER A 276 -4.23 -22.69 -20.64
N SER A 277 -5.51 -23.09 -20.67
CA SER A 277 -6.39 -22.91 -21.83
C SER A 277 -7.07 -21.54 -21.89
N LEU A 278 -6.93 -20.71 -20.85
CA LEU A 278 -7.49 -19.35 -20.82
C LEU A 278 -6.76 -18.44 -21.80
N ALA A 279 -7.46 -17.46 -22.36
CA ALA A 279 -6.80 -16.34 -23.01
C ALA A 279 -5.87 -15.63 -22.01
N ILE A 280 -4.76 -15.07 -22.48
CA ILE A 280 -3.75 -14.49 -21.58
C ILE A 280 -4.31 -13.41 -20.64
N ALA A 281 -5.24 -12.58 -21.10
CA ALA A 281 -5.86 -11.56 -20.25
C ALA A 281 -6.67 -12.19 -19.10
N ASP A 282 -7.40 -13.26 -19.37
CA ASP A 282 -8.18 -13.99 -18.36
C ASP A 282 -7.28 -14.79 -17.43
N TRP A 283 -6.17 -15.32 -17.94
CA TRP A 283 -5.15 -15.95 -17.12
C TRP A 283 -4.48 -14.95 -16.16
N ARG A 284 -4.20 -13.74 -16.60
CA ARG A 284 -3.70 -12.67 -15.74
C ARG A 284 -4.71 -12.30 -14.64
N ARG A 285 -6.00 -12.17 -15.01
CA ARG A 285 -7.08 -11.95 -14.02
C ARG A 285 -7.17 -13.09 -13.02
N GLU A 286 -7.05 -14.34 -13.49
CA GLU A 286 -7.07 -15.48 -12.58
C GLU A 286 -5.87 -15.49 -11.62
N ASN A 287 -4.68 -15.07 -12.03
CA ASN A 287 -3.55 -14.92 -11.13
C ASN A 287 -3.82 -13.88 -10.02
N VAL A 288 -4.45 -12.77 -10.38
CA VAL A 288 -4.88 -11.77 -9.38
C VAL A 288 -5.99 -12.34 -8.50
N ASN A 289 -6.99 -13.01 -9.07
CA ASN A 289 -8.07 -13.67 -8.34
C ASN A 289 -7.56 -14.68 -7.32
N GLN A 290 -6.54 -15.47 -7.67
CA GLN A 290 -5.90 -16.41 -6.74
C GLN A 290 -5.27 -15.69 -5.55
N LEU A 291 -4.55 -14.59 -5.79
CA LEU A 291 -4.01 -13.78 -4.70
C LEU A 291 -5.13 -13.27 -3.80
N ILE A 292 -6.15 -12.64 -4.36
CA ILE A 292 -7.23 -12.01 -3.59
C ILE A 292 -7.99 -13.04 -2.74
N ARG A 293 -8.35 -14.20 -3.32
CA ARG A 293 -8.96 -15.31 -2.58
C ARG A 293 -8.07 -15.80 -1.44
N SER A 294 -6.77 -15.99 -1.72
CA SER A 294 -5.82 -16.48 -0.71
C SER A 294 -5.63 -15.49 0.43
N VAL A 295 -5.58 -14.19 0.13
CA VAL A 295 -5.52 -13.14 1.16
C VAL A 295 -6.81 -13.14 1.98
N TYR A 296 -7.98 -13.14 1.34
CA TYR A 296 -9.26 -13.19 2.04
C TYR A 296 -9.34 -14.38 2.99
N GLN A 297 -9.07 -15.59 2.49
CA GLN A 297 -9.07 -16.82 3.28
C GLN A 297 -8.08 -16.75 4.45
N THR A 298 -6.89 -16.22 4.21
CA THR A 298 -5.87 -16.06 5.25
C THR A 298 -6.34 -15.10 6.34
N VAL A 299 -6.83 -13.93 5.97
CA VAL A 299 -7.36 -12.95 6.93
C VAL A 299 -8.47 -13.60 7.78
N LYS A 300 -9.46 -14.23 7.12
CA LYS A 300 -10.60 -14.84 7.83
C LYS A 300 -10.22 -16.05 8.67
N SER A 301 -9.18 -16.80 8.29
CA SER A 301 -8.69 -17.93 9.09
C SER A 301 -7.94 -17.51 10.35
N VAL A 302 -7.25 -16.36 10.31
CA VAL A 302 -6.47 -15.84 11.46
C VAL A 302 -7.36 -15.03 12.40
N LYS A 303 -8.08 -14.04 11.89
CA LYS A 303 -9.01 -13.20 12.66
C LYS A 303 -10.28 -12.94 11.81
N PRO A 304 -11.36 -13.68 11.99
CA PRO A 304 -12.58 -13.58 11.17
C PRO A 304 -13.21 -12.19 11.14
N ALA A 305 -13.03 -11.39 12.20
CA ALA A 305 -13.58 -10.04 12.31
C ALA A 305 -12.82 -9.01 11.46
N VAL A 306 -11.53 -9.26 11.14
CA VAL A 306 -10.71 -8.35 10.33
C VAL A 306 -11.28 -8.28 8.92
N GLN A 307 -11.51 -7.07 8.43
CA GLN A 307 -12.01 -6.83 7.07
C GLN A 307 -10.87 -6.92 6.06
N PHE A 308 -11.19 -7.38 4.85
CA PHE A 308 -10.29 -7.23 3.72
C PHE A 308 -11.00 -6.48 2.59
N GLY A 309 -10.38 -5.42 2.11
CA GLY A 309 -10.94 -4.63 1.02
C GLY A 309 -9.89 -4.07 0.09
N ILE A 310 -10.36 -3.56 -1.04
CA ILE A 310 -9.52 -3.06 -2.13
C ILE A 310 -10.03 -1.69 -2.58
N SER A 311 -9.08 -0.79 -2.86
CA SER A 311 -9.33 0.52 -3.47
C SER A 311 -8.85 0.53 -4.92
N PRO A 312 -9.63 -0.01 -5.87
CA PRO A 312 -9.24 -0.05 -7.27
C PRO A 312 -9.38 1.33 -7.93
N ALA A 313 -8.80 1.50 -9.12
CA ALA A 313 -9.06 2.66 -9.96
C ALA A 313 -10.57 2.88 -10.15
N GLY A 314 -11.00 4.14 -10.17
CA GLY A 314 -12.43 4.48 -10.18
C GLY A 314 -13.15 4.17 -11.49
N ASN A 315 -12.46 4.18 -12.64
CA ASN A 315 -13.07 3.97 -13.95
C ASN A 315 -13.24 2.47 -14.24
N LEU A 316 -14.48 1.97 -14.23
CA LEU A 316 -14.81 0.56 -14.49
C LEU A 316 -14.41 0.09 -15.89
N GLU A 317 -14.54 0.92 -16.92
CA GLU A 317 -14.11 0.56 -18.27
C GLU A 317 -12.61 0.28 -18.31
N HIS A 318 -11.84 1.12 -17.63
CA HIS A 318 -10.41 0.94 -17.53
C HIS A 318 -10.02 -0.32 -16.75
N LEU A 319 -10.70 -0.61 -15.63
CA LEU A 319 -10.47 -1.84 -14.86
C LEU A 319 -10.78 -3.11 -15.65
N ARG A 320 -11.78 -3.05 -16.55
CA ARG A 320 -12.17 -4.15 -17.43
C ARG A 320 -11.30 -4.29 -18.68
N SER A 321 -10.40 -3.33 -18.93
CA SER A 321 -9.49 -3.37 -20.06
C SER A 321 -8.49 -4.52 -19.93
N ASN A 322 -7.88 -4.90 -21.06
CA ASN A 322 -6.81 -5.90 -21.11
C ASN A 322 -5.41 -5.29 -21.13
N GLU A 323 -5.26 -4.05 -20.67
CA GLU A 323 -4.04 -3.27 -20.77
C GLU A 323 -3.25 -3.20 -19.46
N GLN A 324 -3.98 -3.14 -18.32
CA GLN A 324 -3.35 -3.03 -16.99
C GLN A 324 -4.30 -3.52 -15.88
N TYR A 325 -3.81 -3.60 -14.65
CA TYR A 325 -4.48 -4.08 -13.44
C TYR A 325 -4.92 -5.53 -13.50
N PHE A 326 -5.62 -5.95 -14.54
CA PHE A 326 -6.22 -7.29 -14.69
C PHE A 326 -7.06 -7.69 -13.47
N THR A 327 -7.84 -6.75 -12.96
CA THR A 327 -8.77 -6.96 -11.85
C THR A 327 -10.07 -7.55 -12.36
N ASP A 328 -10.61 -8.52 -11.65
CA ASP A 328 -11.91 -9.12 -11.96
C ASP A 328 -12.98 -8.55 -11.04
N ILE A 329 -13.19 -7.24 -11.18
CA ILE A 329 -14.06 -6.47 -10.30
C ILE A 329 -15.50 -6.95 -10.30
N ASP A 330 -15.99 -7.45 -11.44
CA ASP A 330 -17.34 -8.01 -11.56
C ASP A 330 -17.49 -9.26 -10.68
N THR A 331 -16.50 -10.14 -10.67
CA THR A 331 -16.46 -11.33 -9.81
C THR A 331 -16.33 -10.94 -8.34
N TRP A 332 -15.43 -10.02 -8.01
CA TRP A 332 -15.21 -9.61 -6.60
C TRP A 332 -16.44 -8.95 -5.98
N MET A 333 -17.23 -8.23 -6.78
CA MET A 333 -18.45 -7.58 -6.32
C MET A 333 -19.66 -8.52 -6.25
N SER A 334 -19.65 -9.64 -6.99
CA SER A 334 -20.81 -10.54 -7.10
C SER A 334 -20.66 -11.86 -6.35
N GLN A 335 -19.43 -12.27 -6.05
CA GLN A 335 -19.15 -13.55 -5.39
C GLN A 335 -18.54 -13.35 -4.00
N SER A 336 -18.86 -14.26 -3.08
CA SER A 336 -18.24 -14.30 -1.76
C SER A 336 -16.82 -14.88 -1.82
N GLY A 337 -16.00 -14.58 -0.80
CA GLY A 337 -14.67 -15.17 -0.65
C GLY A 337 -13.54 -14.36 -1.31
N TYR A 338 -13.81 -13.13 -1.75
CA TYR A 338 -12.82 -12.23 -2.32
C TYR A 338 -12.57 -11.02 -1.42
N VAL A 339 -13.58 -10.24 -1.09
CA VAL A 339 -13.45 -9.00 -0.33
C VAL A 339 -14.69 -8.77 0.55
N ASP A 340 -14.53 -8.00 1.62
CA ASP A 340 -15.63 -7.49 2.45
C ASP A 340 -16.15 -6.14 1.93
N TYR A 341 -15.27 -5.33 1.32
CA TYR A 341 -15.62 -4.05 0.73
C TYR A 341 -14.76 -3.72 -0.49
N ILE A 342 -15.33 -2.87 -1.35
CA ILE A 342 -14.61 -2.20 -2.45
C ILE A 342 -14.74 -0.69 -2.26
N MET A 343 -13.65 0.03 -2.53
CA MET A 343 -13.51 1.47 -2.33
C MET A 343 -12.91 2.14 -3.58
N PRO A 344 -13.67 2.23 -4.70
CA PRO A 344 -13.12 2.79 -5.92
C PRO A 344 -12.70 4.25 -5.76
N GLN A 345 -11.59 4.61 -6.40
CA GLN A 345 -11.00 5.95 -6.37
C GLN A 345 -11.74 6.87 -7.37
N LEU A 346 -12.87 7.47 -6.95
CA LEU A 346 -13.66 8.37 -7.78
C LEU A 346 -13.05 9.79 -7.79
N TYR A 347 -11.86 9.93 -8.38
CA TYR A 347 -11.04 11.13 -8.32
C TYR A 347 -11.37 12.18 -9.39
N TRP A 348 -12.60 12.20 -9.89
CA TRP A 348 -13.09 13.16 -10.87
C TRP A 348 -14.22 14.03 -10.31
N GLY A 349 -14.35 15.22 -10.87
CA GLY A 349 -15.44 16.11 -10.55
C GLY A 349 -16.71 15.79 -11.33
N PHE A 350 -17.76 16.57 -11.08
CA PHE A 350 -19.05 16.42 -11.75
C PHE A 350 -19.02 16.87 -13.22
N GLU A 351 -18.16 17.83 -13.53
CA GLU A 351 -18.04 18.45 -14.86
C GLU A 351 -16.87 17.91 -15.68
N GLN A 352 -16.29 16.77 -15.29
CA GLN A 352 -15.15 16.18 -16.00
C GLN A 352 -15.51 15.94 -17.48
N LYS A 353 -14.69 16.46 -18.40
CA LYS A 353 -14.91 16.38 -19.84
C LYS A 353 -13.85 15.56 -20.56
N LEU A 354 -14.24 14.98 -21.67
CA LEU A 354 -13.34 14.40 -22.67
C LEU A 354 -12.70 15.53 -23.52
N LYS A 355 -11.65 15.18 -24.27
CA LYS A 355 -10.98 16.13 -25.18
C LYS A 355 -11.91 16.77 -26.22
N ASN A 356 -12.99 16.10 -26.59
CA ASN A 356 -14.00 16.61 -27.54
C ASN A 356 -15.04 17.53 -26.89
N GLY A 357 -14.92 17.81 -25.57
CA GLY A 357 -15.82 18.67 -24.82
C GLY A 357 -17.07 17.98 -24.25
N SER A 358 -17.35 16.73 -24.60
CA SER A 358 -18.47 15.97 -24.01
C SER A 358 -18.17 15.60 -22.56
N LEU A 359 -19.24 15.38 -21.75
CA LEU A 359 -19.08 14.86 -20.39
C LEU A 359 -18.39 13.49 -20.43
N ALA A 360 -17.40 13.30 -19.57
CA ALA A 360 -16.67 12.05 -19.50
C ALA A 360 -17.56 10.93 -18.87
N PRO A 361 -17.52 9.70 -19.38
CA PRO A 361 -18.27 8.58 -18.79
C PRO A 361 -17.79 8.22 -17.38
N TYR A 362 -16.65 8.75 -16.97
CA TYR A 362 -16.11 8.66 -15.63
C TYR A 362 -16.22 9.98 -14.83
N ALA A 363 -16.98 10.98 -15.29
CA ALA A 363 -17.40 12.09 -14.44
C ALA A 363 -18.12 11.55 -13.20
N TYR A 364 -18.04 12.25 -12.08
CA TYR A 364 -18.41 11.68 -10.78
C TYR A 364 -19.78 10.99 -10.77
N THR A 365 -20.83 11.64 -11.27
CA THR A 365 -22.20 11.08 -11.25
C THR A 365 -22.31 9.81 -12.09
N GLU A 366 -21.76 9.82 -13.31
CA GLU A 366 -21.78 8.69 -14.23
C GLU A 366 -21.02 7.50 -13.64
N ASN A 367 -19.88 7.80 -13.03
CA ASN A 367 -19.03 6.80 -12.40
C ASN A 367 -19.69 6.20 -11.15
N LEU A 368 -20.26 7.04 -10.28
CA LEU A 368 -21.04 6.60 -9.12
C LEU A 368 -22.19 5.66 -9.53
N ASN A 369 -22.96 6.04 -10.54
CA ASN A 369 -24.07 5.21 -11.04
C ASN A 369 -23.60 3.85 -11.55
N SER A 370 -22.45 3.80 -12.20
CA SER A 370 -21.84 2.56 -12.70
C SER A 370 -21.45 1.63 -11.54
N TRP A 371 -20.84 2.16 -10.48
CA TRP A 371 -20.49 1.39 -9.28
C TRP A 371 -21.72 0.94 -8.49
N ILE A 372 -22.76 1.76 -8.39
CA ILE A 372 -24.02 1.39 -7.76
C ILE A 372 -24.69 0.24 -8.53
N ALA A 373 -24.69 0.29 -9.85
CA ALA A 373 -25.23 -0.79 -10.67
C ALA A 373 -24.49 -2.12 -10.43
N LEU A 374 -23.17 -2.08 -10.24
CA LEU A 374 -22.38 -3.24 -9.92
C LEU A 374 -22.62 -3.73 -8.49
N LYS A 375 -22.72 -2.83 -7.50
CA LYS A 375 -23.00 -3.13 -6.09
C LYS A 375 -24.28 -3.98 -5.91
N LYS A 376 -25.32 -3.74 -6.69
CA LYS A 376 -26.61 -4.44 -6.61
C LYS A 376 -26.51 -5.95 -6.90
N LYS A 377 -25.37 -6.43 -7.41
CA LYS A 377 -25.16 -7.84 -7.75
C LYS A 377 -24.68 -8.69 -6.56
N GLY A 378 -24.30 -8.08 -5.42
CA GLY A 378 -23.75 -8.82 -4.30
C GLY A 378 -23.82 -8.07 -2.96
N ASN A 379 -23.28 -8.66 -1.91
CA ASN A 379 -23.31 -8.15 -0.54
C ASN A 379 -22.04 -7.36 -0.14
N VAL A 380 -21.09 -7.19 -1.04
CA VAL A 380 -19.86 -6.44 -0.80
C VAL A 380 -20.20 -4.97 -0.49
N ARG A 381 -19.61 -4.39 0.54
CA ARG A 381 -19.84 -2.98 0.87
C ARG A 381 -19.17 -2.10 -0.16
N LEU A 382 -19.89 -1.06 -0.60
CA LEU A 382 -19.33 -0.02 -1.47
C LEU A 382 -18.99 1.20 -0.63
N TYR A 383 -17.72 1.51 -0.52
CA TYR A 383 -17.22 2.79 -0.05
C TYR A 383 -16.75 3.63 -1.24
N LEU A 384 -16.60 4.92 -1.10
CA LEU A 384 -16.06 5.79 -2.15
C LEU A 384 -14.75 6.43 -1.72
N GLY A 385 -13.71 6.28 -2.55
CA GLY A 385 -12.48 7.04 -2.44
C GLY A 385 -12.62 8.40 -3.11
N LEU A 386 -12.38 9.49 -2.38
CA LEU A 386 -12.57 10.86 -2.84
C LEU A 386 -11.28 11.66 -2.81
N ALA A 387 -11.07 12.53 -3.83
CA ALA A 387 -9.81 13.21 -4.09
C ALA A 387 -9.71 14.55 -3.37
N MET A 388 -9.50 14.55 -2.05
CA MET A 388 -9.33 15.77 -1.27
C MET A 388 -8.16 16.64 -1.78
N TYR A 389 -7.10 16.03 -2.32
CA TYR A 389 -5.92 16.71 -2.86
C TYR A 389 -6.20 17.58 -4.11
N ARG A 390 -7.36 17.40 -4.74
CA ARG A 390 -7.73 18.21 -5.92
C ARG A 390 -8.39 19.54 -5.54
N THR A 391 -8.87 19.67 -4.33
CA THR A 391 -9.63 20.84 -3.90
C THR A 391 -8.78 22.11 -3.92
N GLY A 392 -9.34 23.19 -4.49
CA GLY A 392 -8.63 24.46 -4.65
C GLY A 392 -7.43 24.42 -5.61
N THR A 393 -7.30 23.37 -6.44
CA THR A 393 -6.21 23.23 -7.39
C THR A 393 -6.73 23.28 -8.83
N ASP A 394 -5.93 23.84 -9.73
CA ASP A 394 -6.17 23.73 -11.17
C ASP A 394 -5.56 22.41 -11.68
N SER A 395 -6.36 21.36 -11.66
CA SER A 395 -5.98 20.16 -12.41
C SER A 395 -6.19 20.50 -13.89
N LYS A 396 -5.10 20.64 -14.65
CA LYS A 396 -5.08 20.95 -16.09
C LYS A 396 -5.74 19.86 -16.95
N ASP A 397 -6.86 19.32 -16.51
CA ASP A 397 -7.64 18.37 -17.24
C ASP A 397 -8.39 19.07 -18.36
N ASN A 398 -7.81 19.03 -19.56
CA ASN A 398 -8.45 19.41 -20.82
C ASN A 398 -8.76 20.91 -21.08
N ASN A 399 -7.81 21.82 -20.77
CA ASN A 399 -7.87 23.24 -21.15
C ASN A 399 -9.04 24.07 -20.58
N THR A 400 -9.75 23.60 -19.59
CA THR A 400 -10.77 24.37 -18.87
C THR A 400 -10.32 24.64 -17.46
N VAL A 401 -10.64 25.81 -16.91
CA VAL A 401 -10.47 26.08 -15.48
C VAL A 401 -11.23 25.00 -14.73
N SER A 402 -10.50 24.19 -14.00
CA SER A 402 -11.05 23.03 -13.27
C SER A 402 -12.20 23.44 -12.36
N GLU A 403 -13.26 22.63 -12.29
CA GLU A 403 -14.32 22.86 -11.30
C GLU A 403 -13.74 22.85 -9.87
N TRP A 404 -12.66 22.10 -9.65
CA TRP A 404 -11.94 22.03 -8.38
C TRP A 404 -11.38 23.37 -7.91
N LEU A 405 -11.06 24.28 -8.85
CA LEU A 405 -10.61 25.64 -8.53
C LEU A 405 -11.78 26.61 -8.34
N ARG A 406 -12.92 26.36 -9.01
CA ARG A 406 -14.08 27.25 -9.02
C ARG A 406 -15.09 27.00 -7.91
N SER A 407 -15.05 25.81 -7.32
CA SER A 407 -16.02 25.36 -6.31
C SER A 407 -15.31 24.89 -5.06
N ASP A 408 -15.86 25.26 -3.92
CA ASP A 408 -15.31 24.96 -2.59
C ASP A 408 -16.11 23.82 -1.88
N ASP A 409 -16.99 23.09 -2.60
CA ASP A 409 -17.93 22.12 -2.01
C ASP A 409 -18.07 20.81 -2.81
N ILE A 410 -17.11 20.52 -3.66
CA ILE A 410 -17.17 19.35 -4.55
C ILE A 410 -17.21 18.05 -3.75
N ILE A 411 -16.30 17.86 -2.80
CA ILE A 411 -16.25 16.66 -1.95
C ILE A 411 -17.53 16.56 -1.11
N ALA A 412 -18.00 17.68 -0.55
CA ALA A 412 -19.25 17.71 0.21
C ALA A 412 -20.44 17.25 -0.65
N ARG A 413 -20.57 17.76 -1.88
CA ARG A 413 -21.60 17.33 -2.83
C ARG A 413 -21.44 15.86 -3.26
N GLN A 414 -20.20 15.37 -3.40
CA GLN A 414 -19.93 13.97 -3.72
C GLN A 414 -20.40 13.04 -2.58
N VAL A 415 -20.12 13.39 -1.34
CA VAL A 415 -20.65 12.68 -0.16
C VAL A 415 -22.19 12.69 -0.16
N GLN A 416 -22.80 13.87 -0.38
CA GLN A 416 -24.26 13.98 -0.39
C GLN A 416 -24.90 13.15 -1.50
N ALA A 417 -24.33 13.12 -2.70
CA ALA A 417 -24.82 12.28 -3.80
C ALA A 417 -24.71 10.78 -3.48
N GLY A 418 -23.59 10.36 -2.87
CA GLY A 418 -23.43 8.98 -2.39
C GLY A 418 -24.49 8.60 -1.34
N ARG A 419 -24.74 9.46 -0.34
CA ARG A 419 -25.79 9.25 0.68
C ARG A 419 -27.18 9.16 0.06
N THR A 420 -27.49 10.06 -0.87
CA THR A 420 -28.78 10.07 -1.58
C THR A 420 -29.03 8.78 -2.35
N SER A 421 -27.99 8.12 -2.82
CA SER A 421 -28.13 6.84 -3.53
C SER A 421 -28.64 5.70 -2.64
N GLY A 422 -28.41 5.77 -1.33
CA GLY A 422 -28.71 4.70 -0.36
C GLY A 422 -27.89 3.41 -0.56
N GLN A 423 -26.86 3.43 -1.44
CA GLN A 423 -26.06 2.25 -1.79
C GLN A 423 -24.60 2.34 -1.33
N VAL A 424 -24.18 3.52 -0.93
CA VAL A 424 -22.82 3.81 -0.46
C VAL A 424 -22.79 3.70 1.07
N ALA A 425 -21.87 2.89 1.58
CA ALA A 425 -21.75 2.63 3.01
C ALA A 425 -20.68 3.52 3.71
N GLY A 426 -20.03 4.41 2.96
CA GLY A 426 -19.07 5.36 3.51
C GLY A 426 -18.06 5.90 2.49
N TYR A 427 -17.11 6.65 3.00
CA TYR A 427 -16.16 7.45 2.22
C TYR A 427 -14.76 7.34 2.81
N CYS A 428 -13.76 7.45 1.95
CA CYS A 428 -12.37 7.62 2.37
C CYS A 428 -11.73 8.75 1.56
N PHE A 429 -11.02 9.64 2.22
CA PHE A 429 -10.48 10.85 1.61
C PHE A 429 -8.98 10.74 1.38
N TYR A 430 -8.53 10.93 0.15
CA TYR A 430 -7.12 10.94 -0.18
C TYR A 430 -6.61 12.37 -0.29
N SER A 431 -5.76 12.81 0.60
CA SER A 431 -5.12 12.15 1.72
C SER A 431 -5.16 13.00 2.98
N TYR A 432 -4.62 12.47 4.09
CA TYR A 432 -4.49 13.20 5.37
C TYR A 432 -3.79 14.57 5.19
N ALA A 433 -2.65 14.62 4.49
CA ALA A 433 -1.94 15.85 4.20
C ALA A 433 -2.84 16.90 3.53
N SER A 434 -3.75 16.47 2.64
CA SER A 434 -4.62 17.37 1.88
C SER A 434 -5.61 18.15 2.76
N PHE A 435 -5.97 17.64 3.94
CA PHE A 435 -6.79 18.37 4.90
C PHE A 435 -6.05 19.54 5.58
N GLN A 436 -4.74 19.60 5.46
CA GLN A 436 -3.90 20.63 6.03
C GLN A 436 -3.51 21.71 5.02
N GLU A 437 -3.69 21.44 3.72
CA GLU A 437 -3.38 22.39 2.67
C GLU A 437 -4.27 23.63 2.75
N SER A 438 -3.68 24.81 2.56
CA SER A 438 -4.42 26.09 2.60
C SER A 438 -5.49 26.16 1.52
N THR A 439 -5.26 25.53 0.37
CA THR A 439 -6.17 25.48 -0.79
C THR A 439 -7.43 24.67 -0.52
N SER A 440 -7.39 23.71 0.40
CA SER A 440 -8.54 22.83 0.70
C SER A 440 -9.41 23.32 1.86
N GLN A 441 -9.02 24.39 2.59
CA GLN A 441 -9.68 24.75 3.85
C GLN A 441 -11.16 25.11 3.73
N LYS A 442 -11.59 25.71 2.63
CA LYS A 442 -13.01 25.99 2.40
C LYS A 442 -13.81 24.71 2.15
N GLU A 443 -13.27 23.79 1.37
CA GLU A 443 -13.87 22.48 1.16
C GLU A 443 -13.95 21.70 2.49
N VAL A 444 -12.90 21.72 3.30
CA VAL A 444 -12.92 21.10 4.65
C VAL A 444 -14.07 21.68 5.49
N GLN A 445 -14.24 22.98 5.52
CA GLN A 445 -15.34 23.62 6.26
C GLN A 445 -16.71 23.18 5.76
N ASN A 446 -16.92 23.07 4.44
CA ASN A 446 -18.17 22.63 3.85
C ASN A 446 -18.42 21.12 4.08
N LEU A 447 -17.37 20.29 3.96
CA LEU A 447 -17.44 18.88 4.30
C LEU A 447 -17.82 18.67 5.77
N MET A 448 -17.19 19.41 6.70
CA MET A 448 -17.46 19.30 8.13
C MET A 448 -18.90 19.61 8.50
N LYS A 449 -19.61 20.49 7.77
CA LYS A 449 -21.03 20.77 7.99
C LYS A 449 -21.93 19.56 7.74
N ILE A 450 -21.52 18.66 6.86
CA ILE A 450 -22.32 17.48 6.49
C ILE A 450 -21.87 16.20 7.19
N LEU A 451 -20.67 16.17 7.78
CA LEU A 451 -20.16 15.03 8.56
C LEU A 451 -20.54 15.10 10.06
N GLN A 452 -21.38 16.02 10.44
CA GLN A 452 -21.88 16.17 11.82
C GLN A 452 -22.75 14.99 12.24
#